data_85bfc28aed8e12fa38a41a8bf75d6f11
#
_entry.id   85bfc28aed8e12fa38a41a8bf75d6f11
#
_cell.length_a   1.000
_cell.length_b   1.000
_cell.length_c   1.000
_cell.angle_alpha   90.00
_cell.angle_beta   90.00
_cell.angle_gamma   90.00
#
_symmetry.space_group_name_H-M   'P 1'
#
loop_
_entity.id
_entity.type
_entity.pdbx_description
1 polymer ?
#
loop_
_entity_poly.entity_id
_entity_poly.type
_entity_poly.pdbx_seq_one_letter_code
_entity_poly.pdbx_strand_id
1 'polypeptide(L)'
;RMEQYLTSVREAEIRTTRADAWLDTPLPTISDADRQRTNRDIAQTMAGDYFRTVYDLMVLAFQTDVTRVATFSLGGEGDAFSIPEIGITESRHQLSHHGGDAGYMEKLTNYDTFAIEQFGHFLTRLTETKDLNGKPLIGSTMALFGSGMSYGHSHGNANLPLVFAGGTDLGLKHGSHIDFNKAAKDFAGYSLGPDGALTSAHYQLCSRPANTDAHMSNLLLLMAQRMGVETDQFGDSNKVIAI
;
A
#
# COMPACT_ATOMS: atom_id res chain seq x y z
N ARG A 1 26.14 25.30 2.61
CA ARG A 1 25.63 26.04 1.42
C ARG A 1 26.27 25.54 0.12
N MET A 2 27.62 25.41 0.02
CA MET A 2 28.29 24.93 -1.20
C MET A 2 27.92 23.47 -1.49
N GLU A 3 27.91 22.59 -0.49
CA GLU A 3 27.49 21.19 -0.64
C GLU A 3 26.03 21.07 -1.11
N GLN A 4 25.10 21.82 -0.53
CA GLN A 4 23.70 21.83 -0.95
C GLN A 4 23.55 22.31 -2.40
N TYR A 5 24.32 23.32 -2.81
CA TYR A 5 24.33 23.78 -4.18
C TYR A 5 24.85 22.70 -5.15
N LEU A 6 25.98 22.05 -4.83
CA LEU A 6 26.55 20.98 -5.64
C LEU A 6 25.60 19.77 -5.73
N THR A 7 24.94 19.42 -4.64
CA THR A 7 23.91 18.37 -4.63
C THR A 7 22.75 18.73 -5.55
N SER A 8 22.24 19.98 -5.49
CA SER A 8 21.14 20.42 -6.35
C SER A 8 21.54 20.44 -7.84
N VAL A 9 22.78 20.84 -8.17
CA VAL A 9 23.30 20.79 -9.54
C VAL A 9 23.36 19.35 -10.04
N ARG A 10 23.90 18.44 -9.22
CA ARG A 10 23.99 17.02 -9.57
C ARG A 10 22.61 16.37 -9.76
N GLU A 11 21.65 16.71 -8.91
CA GLU A 11 20.27 16.28 -9.08
C GLU A 11 19.65 16.81 -10.38
N ALA A 12 19.92 18.06 -10.73
CA ALA A 12 19.45 18.66 -12.00
C ALA A 12 20.08 17.95 -13.21
N GLU A 13 21.38 17.65 -13.18
CA GLU A 13 22.08 16.90 -14.23
C GLU A 13 21.48 15.49 -14.39
N ILE A 14 21.25 14.77 -13.29
CA ILE A 14 20.61 13.44 -13.29
C ILE A 14 19.21 13.51 -13.90
N ARG A 15 18.42 14.51 -13.52
CA ARG A 15 17.06 14.72 -14.05
C ARG A 15 17.10 15.01 -15.55
N THR A 16 18.01 15.85 -16.01
CA THR A 16 18.17 16.20 -17.44
C THR A 16 18.57 14.96 -18.24
N THR A 17 19.56 14.20 -17.77
CA THR A 17 20.00 12.97 -18.45
C THR A 17 18.86 11.92 -18.52
N ARG A 18 18.06 11.81 -17.47
CA ARG A 18 16.87 10.92 -17.47
C ARG A 18 15.79 11.42 -18.44
N ALA A 19 15.58 12.74 -18.50
CA ALA A 19 14.62 13.33 -19.43
C ALA A 19 15.03 13.09 -20.89
N ASP A 20 16.32 13.21 -21.22
CA ASP A 20 16.83 12.91 -22.55
C ASP A 20 16.64 11.42 -22.91
N ALA A 21 16.96 10.49 -21.99
CA ALA A 21 16.72 9.07 -22.18
C ALA A 21 15.22 8.73 -22.33
N TRP A 22 14.36 9.50 -21.66
CA TRP A 22 12.91 9.32 -21.75
C TRP A 22 12.33 9.77 -23.11
N LEU A 23 12.92 10.78 -23.76
CA LEU A 23 12.49 11.24 -25.10
C LEU A 23 12.60 10.14 -26.16
N ASP A 24 13.56 9.23 -26.00
CA ASP A 24 13.77 8.09 -26.90
C ASP A 24 12.98 6.83 -26.46
N THR A 25 12.28 6.89 -25.35
CA THR A 25 11.47 5.76 -24.85
C THR A 25 10.23 5.59 -25.74
N PRO A 26 10.01 4.43 -26.35
CA PRO A 26 8.81 4.20 -27.15
C PRO A 26 7.54 4.41 -26.33
N LEU A 27 6.58 5.13 -26.89
CA LEU A 27 5.26 5.24 -26.25
C LEU A 27 4.66 3.84 -26.09
N PRO A 28 4.04 3.53 -24.94
CA PRO A 28 3.41 2.24 -24.74
C PRO A 28 2.26 2.05 -25.72
N THR A 29 2.11 0.84 -26.19
CA THR A 29 0.91 0.47 -26.94
C THR A 29 -0.23 0.32 -25.95
N ILE A 30 -1.11 1.30 -25.87
CA ILE A 30 -2.32 1.24 -25.08
C ILE A 30 -3.38 0.50 -25.89
N SER A 31 -3.88 -0.62 -25.36
CA SER A 31 -4.97 -1.35 -25.98
C SER A 31 -6.25 -0.50 -26.03
N ASP A 32 -7.13 -0.75 -27.00
CA ASP A 32 -8.43 -0.05 -27.05
C ASP A 32 -9.25 -0.31 -25.78
N ALA A 33 -9.14 -1.49 -25.20
CA ALA A 33 -9.79 -1.83 -23.93
C ALA A 33 -9.25 -0.98 -22.76
N ASP A 34 -7.92 -0.79 -22.66
CA ASP A 34 -7.31 0.08 -21.66
C ASP A 34 -7.72 1.55 -21.87
N ARG A 35 -7.73 1.99 -23.12
CA ARG A 35 -8.16 3.34 -23.47
C ARG A 35 -9.62 3.59 -23.07
N GLN A 36 -10.52 2.65 -23.33
CA GLN A 36 -11.92 2.74 -22.94
C GLN A 36 -12.11 2.74 -21.43
N ARG A 37 -11.33 1.94 -20.69
CA ARG A 37 -11.41 1.89 -19.23
C ARG A 37 -10.90 3.16 -18.56
N THR A 38 -9.85 3.78 -19.08
CA THR A 38 -9.20 4.94 -18.46
C THR A 38 -9.72 6.30 -18.94
N ASN A 39 -10.41 6.34 -20.08
CA ASN A 39 -10.96 7.57 -20.66
C ASN A 39 -12.49 7.56 -20.65
N ARG A 40 -13.06 7.60 -19.46
CA ARG A 40 -14.54 7.65 -19.26
C ARG A 40 -14.88 8.41 -17.99
N ASP A 41 -16.08 8.97 -17.96
CA ASP A 41 -16.64 9.49 -16.73
C ASP A 41 -17.04 8.33 -15.80
N ILE A 42 -16.70 8.44 -14.53
CA ILE A 42 -17.01 7.44 -13.50
C ILE A 42 -17.98 8.07 -12.52
N ALA A 43 -19.15 7.44 -12.35
CA ALA A 43 -20.11 7.87 -11.37
C ALA A 43 -19.55 7.74 -9.95
N GLN A 44 -19.80 8.71 -9.08
CA GLN A 44 -19.33 8.69 -7.68
C GLN A 44 -19.81 7.47 -6.88
N THR A 45 -20.89 6.83 -7.32
CA THR A 45 -21.44 5.60 -6.72
C THR A 45 -20.70 4.33 -7.16
N MET A 46 -19.77 4.44 -8.10
CA MET A 46 -19.02 3.31 -8.69
C MET A 46 -17.57 3.33 -8.18
N ALA A 47 -17.41 3.10 -6.88
CA ALA A 47 -16.11 3.14 -6.21
C ALA A 47 -15.10 2.15 -6.79
N GLY A 48 -15.51 0.92 -7.12
CA GLY A 48 -14.65 -0.08 -7.70
C GLY A 48 -14.12 0.32 -9.07
N ASP A 49 -14.96 0.93 -9.90
CA ASP A 49 -14.53 1.45 -11.20
C ASP A 49 -13.51 2.58 -11.04
N TYR A 50 -13.71 3.46 -10.07
CA TYR A 50 -12.76 4.52 -9.75
C TYR A 50 -11.42 3.95 -9.30
N PHE A 51 -11.42 3.04 -8.33
CA PHE A 51 -10.19 2.43 -7.82
C PHE A 51 -9.43 1.67 -8.91
N ARG A 52 -10.12 0.84 -9.70
CA ARG A 52 -9.50 0.11 -10.82
C ARG A 52 -8.92 1.06 -11.87
N THR A 53 -9.62 2.15 -12.18
CA THR A 53 -9.11 3.15 -13.13
C THR A 53 -7.84 3.81 -12.64
N VAL A 54 -7.77 4.19 -11.35
CA VAL A 54 -6.54 4.76 -10.78
C VAL A 54 -5.40 3.74 -10.78
N TYR A 55 -5.66 2.49 -10.41
CA TYR A 55 -4.66 1.42 -10.48
C TYR A 55 -4.18 1.15 -11.91
N ASP A 56 -5.07 1.14 -12.90
CA ASP A 56 -4.71 0.99 -14.32
C ASP A 56 -3.83 2.16 -14.80
N LEU A 57 -4.11 3.39 -14.36
CA LEU A 57 -3.26 4.56 -14.65
C LEU A 57 -1.88 4.46 -13.98
N MET A 58 -1.81 3.94 -12.75
CA MET A 58 -0.53 3.69 -12.07
C MET A 58 0.30 2.65 -12.82
N VAL A 59 -0.31 1.55 -13.27
CA VAL A 59 0.37 0.53 -14.08
C VAL A 59 0.91 1.13 -15.38
N LEU A 60 0.11 1.95 -16.05
CA LEU A 60 0.52 2.63 -17.27
C LEU A 60 1.70 3.59 -17.03
N ALA A 61 1.67 4.34 -15.92
CA ALA A 61 2.73 5.25 -15.55
C ALA A 61 4.05 4.50 -15.22
N PHE A 62 3.98 3.32 -14.62
CA PHE A 62 5.15 2.46 -14.38
C PHE A 62 5.66 1.84 -15.69
N GLN A 63 4.77 1.36 -16.56
CA GLN A 63 5.14 0.79 -17.85
C GLN A 63 5.92 1.76 -18.73
N THR A 64 5.57 3.04 -18.64
CA THR A 64 6.19 4.11 -19.42
C THR A 64 7.37 4.80 -18.72
N ASP A 65 7.72 4.35 -17.52
CA ASP A 65 8.75 4.99 -16.65
C ASP A 65 8.51 6.50 -16.41
N VAL A 66 7.25 6.95 -16.51
CA VAL A 66 6.86 8.35 -16.16
C VAL A 66 7.07 8.59 -14.68
N THR A 67 6.81 7.58 -13.86
CA THR A 67 7.13 7.58 -12.42
C THR A 67 7.58 6.19 -11.98
N ARG A 68 8.39 6.15 -10.92
CA ARG A 68 8.82 4.91 -10.25
C ARG A 68 8.24 4.76 -8.85
N VAL A 69 7.50 5.77 -8.39
CA VAL A 69 6.83 5.75 -7.09
C VAL A 69 5.43 6.33 -7.26
N ALA A 70 4.45 5.65 -6.72
CA ALA A 70 3.08 6.12 -6.65
C ALA A 70 2.49 5.81 -5.28
N THR A 71 1.64 6.70 -4.80
CA THR A 71 0.83 6.47 -3.60
C THR A 71 -0.62 6.76 -3.93
N PHE A 72 -1.51 5.93 -3.40
CA PHE A 72 -2.94 6.08 -3.61
C PHE A 72 -3.68 5.84 -2.30
N SER A 73 -4.49 6.81 -1.87
CA SER A 73 -5.37 6.67 -0.72
C SER A 73 -6.77 6.28 -1.18
N LEU A 74 -7.26 5.12 -0.71
CA LEU A 74 -8.64 4.68 -0.97
C LEU A 74 -9.66 5.43 -0.13
N GLY A 75 -9.23 6.11 0.92
CA GLY A 75 -10.00 6.94 1.81
C GLY A 75 -9.14 7.48 2.93
N GLY A 76 -9.52 8.61 3.52
CA GLY A 76 -8.85 9.24 4.65
C GLY A 76 -9.58 8.97 5.96
N GLU A 77 -8.92 9.25 7.08
CA GLU A 77 -9.56 9.29 8.39
C GLU A 77 -10.64 10.38 8.41
N GLY A 78 -11.84 10.00 8.84
CA GLY A 78 -12.99 10.92 8.89
C GLY A 78 -13.72 11.11 7.56
N ASP A 79 -13.30 10.46 6.48
CA ASP A 79 -13.98 10.51 5.21
C ASP A 79 -15.38 9.92 5.29
N ALA A 80 -16.33 10.58 4.62
CA ALA A 80 -17.69 10.07 4.43
C ALA A 80 -17.81 9.09 3.26
N PHE A 81 -16.68 8.55 2.78
CA PHE A 81 -16.67 7.65 1.62
C PHE A 81 -17.39 6.34 1.93
N SER A 82 -18.35 5.99 1.10
CA SER A 82 -19.15 4.77 1.18
C SER A 82 -19.04 3.98 -0.13
N ILE A 83 -19.53 2.74 -0.14
CA ILE A 83 -19.49 1.86 -1.33
C ILE A 83 -20.92 1.38 -1.64
N PRO A 84 -21.79 2.25 -2.21
CA PRO A 84 -23.17 1.89 -2.50
C PRO A 84 -23.32 0.70 -3.45
N GLU A 85 -22.36 0.47 -4.33
CA GLU A 85 -22.38 -0.64 -5.30
C GLU A 85 -22.38 -2.03 -4.64
N ILE A 86 -21.95 -2.13 -3.38
CA ILE A 86 -22.04 -3.36 -2.58
C ILE A 86 -23.04 -3.22 -1.42
N GLY A 87 -23.92 -2.23 -1.47
CA GLY A 87 -24.97 -2.01 -0.48
C GLY A 87 -24.49 -1.35 0.81
N ILE A 88 -23.28 -0.77 0.85
CA ILE A 88 -22.72 -0.08 2.01
C ILE A 88 -22.87 1.44 1.81
N THR A 89 -23.73 2.04 2.60
CA THR A 89 -24.00 3.50 2.57
C THR A 89 -23.31 4.25 3.70
N GLU A 90 -22.87 3.55 4.72
CA GLU A 90 -22.07 4.09 5.81
C GLU A 90 -20.60 4.27 5.36
N SER A 91 -19.92 5.27 5.92
CA SER A 91 -18.50 5.44 5.70
C SER A 91 -17.70 4.35 6.45
N ARG A 92 -16.50 4.03 5.96
CA ARG A 92 -15.59 3.12 6.66
C ARG A 92 -15.28 3.60 8.07
N HIS A 93 -15.11 4.91 8.26
CA HIS A 93 -14.90 5.51 9.58
C HIS A 93 -16.06 5.18 10.53
N GLN A 94 -17.32 5.41 10.10
CA GLN A 94 -18.48 5.07 10.91
C GLN A 94 -18.52 3.59 11.26
N LEU A 95 -18.30 2.71 10.28
CA LEU A 95 -18.27 1.25 10.48
C LEU A 95 -17.13 0.82 11.42
N SER A 96 -15.98 1.49 11.40
CA SER A 96 -14.86 1.18 12.28
C SER A 96 -15.15 1.45 13.77
N HIS A 97 -16.10 2.34 14.06
CA HIS A 97 -16.61 2.59 15.40
C HIS A 97 -17.80 1.69 15.77
N HIS A 98 -17.79 0.45 15.36
CA HIS A 98 -18.89 -0.52 15.47
C HIS A 98 -19.37 -0.80 16.90
N GLY A 99 -18.58 -0.54 17.94
CA GLY A 99 -18.99 -0.76 19.35
C GLY A 99 -19.38 -2.19 19.71
N GLY A 100 -19.01 -3.18 18.87
CA GLY A 100 -19.42 -4.58 19.02
C GLY A 100 -20.69 -4.93 18.25
N ASP A 101 -21.31 -3.99 17.52
CA ASP A 101 -22.46 -4.29 16.67
C ASP A 101 -22.09 -5.23 15.52
N ALA A 102 -22.77 -6.39 15.47
CA ALA A 102 -22.46 -7.44 14.51
C ALA A 102 -22.74 -7.02 13.06
N GLY A 103 -23.78 -6.21 12.83
CA GLY A 103 -24.11 -5.72 11.49
C GLY A 103 -23.07 -4.73 10.96
N TYR A 104 -22.55 -3.86 11.83
CA TYR A 104 -21.46 -2.95 11.46
C TYR A 104 -20.16 -3.70 11.22
N MET A 105 -19.86 -4.73 12.02
CA MET A 105 -18.66 -5.58 11.81
C MET A 105 -18.73 -6.35 10.49
N GLU A 106 -19.90 -6.88 10.12
CA GLU A 106 -20.12 -7.54 8.83
C GLU A 106 -19.91 -6.56 7.67
N LYS A 107 -20.53 -5.38 7.73
CA LYS A 107 -20.35 -4.33 6.71
C LYS A 107 -18.90 -3.87 6.60
N LEU A 108 -18.20 -3.70 7.72
CA LEU A 108 -16.77 -3.35 7.72
C LEU A 108 -15.93 -4.44 7.06
N THR A 109 -16.22 -5.72 7.36
CA THR A 109 -15.55 -6.85 6.71
C THR A 109 -15.77 -6.83 5.20
N ASN A 110 -17.02 -6.61 4.75
CA ASN A 110 -17.33 -6.51 3.33
C ASN A 110 -16.64 -5.31 2.67
N TYR A 111 -16.55 -4.17 3.36
CA TYR A 111 -15.84 -3.00 2.89
C TYR A 111 -14.34 -3.29 2.70
N ASP A 112 -13.70 -3.88 3.72
CA ASP A 112 -12.26 -4.20 3.66
C ASP A 112 -11.97 -5.31 2.64
N THR A 113 -12.88 -6.29 2.48
CA THR A 113 -12.80 -7.31 1.42
C THR A 113 -12.85 -6.66 0.04
N PHE A 114 -13.80 -5.78 -0.19
CA PHE A 114 -13.89 -5.04 -1.44
C PHE A 114 -12.62 -4.24 -1.74
N ALA A 115 -12.06 -3.56 -0.75
CA ALA A 115 -10.83 -2.78 -0.92
C ALA A 115 -9.63 -3.65 -1.30
N ILE A 116 -9.46 -4.82 -0.64
CA ILE A 116 -8.36 -5.75 -0.95
C ILE A 116 -8.55 -6.41 -2.33
N GLU A 117 -9.78 -6.64 -2.78
CA GLU A 117 -10.06 -7.14 -4.13
C GLU A 117 -9.62 -6.14 -5.21
N GLN A 118 -9.81 -4.82 -4.97
CA GLN A 118 -9.32 -3.79 -5.90
C GLN A 118 -7.78 -3.77 -5.93
N PHE A 119 -7.11 -3.97 -4.79
CA PHE A 119 -5.66 -4.16 -4.78
C PHE A 119 -5.25 -5.45 -5.52
N GLY A 120 -6.03 -6.52 -5.42
CA GLY A 120 -5.86 -7.74 -6.22
C GLY A 120 -5.92 -7.47 -7.73
N HIS A 121 -6.84 -6.60 -8.18
CA HIS A 121 -6.86 -6.12 -9.56
C HIS A 121 -5.53 -5.46 -9.95
N PHE A 122 -5.00 -4.56 -9.12
CA PHE A 122 -3.71 -3.90 -9.37
C PHE A 122 -2.56 -4.90 -9.55
N LEU A 123 -2.48 -5.92 -8.66
CA LEU A 123 -1.45 -6.96 -8.77
C LEU A 123 -1.60 -7.78 -10.04
N THR A 124 -2.84 -8.10 -10.44
CA THR A 124 -3.13 -8.79 -11.70
C THR A 124 -2.65 -7.97 -12.89
N ARG A 125 -2.97 -6.68 -12.91
CA ARG A 125 -2.52 -5.77 -13.97
C ARG A 125 -1.00 -5.67 -14.06
N LEU A 126 -0.29 -5.57 -12.92
CA LEU A 126 1.18 -5.60 -12.88
C LEU A 126 1.76 -6.92 -13.41
N THR A 127 1.05 -8.04 -13.19
CA THR A 127 1.48 -9.37 -13.66
C THR A 127 1.30 -9.52 -15.16
N GLU A 128 0.19 -9.03 -15.71
CA GLU A 128 -0.14 -9.13 -17.13
C GLU A 128 0.62 -8.11 -17.98
N THR A 129 0.97 -6.95 -17.41
CA THR A 129 1.66 -5.87 -18.12
C THR A 129 3.16 -6.13 -18.14
N LYS A 130 3.77 -5.98 -19.32
CA LYS A 130 5.21 -6.17 -19.50
C LYS A 130 5.93 -4.84 -19.56
N ASP A 131 7.14 -4.83 -19.02
CA ASP A 131 8.09 -3.73 -19.18
C ASP A 131 8.67 -3.71 -20.61
N LEU A 132 9.55 -2.74 -20.89
CA LEU A 132 10.24 -2.59 -22.17
C LEU A 132 11.14 -3.79 -22.54
N ASN A 133 11.52 -4.61 -21.57
CA ASN A 133 12.33 -5.82 -21.75
C ASN A 133 11.47 -7.10 -21.90
N GLY A 134 10.15 -6.95 -21.92
CA GLY A 134 9.20 -8.06 -22.05
C GLY A 134 8.96 -8.85 -20.76
N LYS A 135 9.43 -8.37 -19.59
CA LYS A 135 9.20 -9.00 -18.29
C LYS A 135 7.95 -8.43 -17.62
N PRO A 136 7.20 -9.26 -16.85
CA PRO A 136 6.07 -8.76 -16.06
C PRO A 136 6.50 -7.65 -15.08
N LEU A 137 5.75 -6.56 -15.03
CA LEU A 137 6.05 -5.41 -14.14
C LEU A 137 6.06 -5.81 -12.67
N ILE A 138 5.27 -6.80 -12.26
CA ILE A 138 5.21 -7.26 -10.86
C ILE A 138 6.58 -7.71 -10.33
N GLY A 139 7.46 -8.23 -11.18
CA GLY A 139 8.81 -8.65 -10.79
C GLY A 139 9.70 -7.51 -10.30
N SER A 140 9.56 -6.34 -10.91
CA SER A 140 10.33 -5.13 -10.58
C SER A 140 9.54 -4.08 -9.79
N THR A 141 8.30 -4.38 -9.39
CA THR A 141 7.43 -3.47 -8.62
C THR A 141 7.19 -4.01 -7.23
N MET A 142 7.45 -3.21 -6.21
CA MET A 142 7.07 -3.48 -4.83
C MET A 142 5.75 -2.80 -4.54
N ALA A 143 4.72 -3.57 -4.22
CA ALA A 143 3.37 -3.09 -3.93
C ALA A 143 3.03 -3.32 -2.44
N LEU A 144 2.75 -2.24 -1.73
CA LEU A 144 2.37 -2.26 -0.32
C LEU A 144 0.93 -1.75 -0.17
N PHE A 145 0.08 -2.53 0.48
CA PHE A 145 -1.29 -2.19 0.82
C PHE A 145 -1.52 -2.34 2.31
N GLY A 146 -2.25 -1.42 2.91
CA GLY A 146 -2.62 -1.48 4.31
C GLY A 146 -3.25 -0.20 4.81
N SER A 147 -3.34 -0.07 6.12
CA SER A 147 -3.93 1.09 6.79
C SER A 147 -2.95 1.68 7.80
N GLY A 148 -3.07 2.97 8.09
CA GLY A 148 -2.38 3.63 9.20
C GLY A 148 -2.95 3.30 10.57
N MET A 149 -4.04 2.51 10.63
CA MET A 149 -4.66 2.04 11.86
C MET A 149 -4.86 0.54 11.81
N SER A 150 -4.61 -0.14 12.93
CA SER A 150 -4.86 -1.57 13.12
C SER A 150 -6.27 -1.82 13.65
N TYR A 151 -6.80 -0.90 14.44
CA TYR A 151 -8.13 -0.98 15.03
C TYR A 151 -8.77 0.42 15.08
N GLY A 152 -9.75 0.65 14.19
CA GLY A 152 -10.33 1.97 13.98
C GLY A 152 -11.06 2.53 15.20
N HIS A 153 -11.74 1.67 15.99
CA HIS A 153 -12.50 2.13 17.16
C HIS A 153 -11.64 2.85 18.21
N SER A 154 -10.41 2.40 18.43
CA SER A 154 -9.46 3.03 19.38
C SER A 154 -8.43 3.92 18.70
N HIS A 155 -8.50 4.08 17.38
CA HIS A 155 -7.48 4.77 16.56
C HIS A 155 -6.06 4.22 16.79
N GLY A 156 -5.98 2.90 17.06
CA GLY A 156 -4.72 2.21 17.32
C GLY A 156 -3.85 2.17 16.07
N ASN A 157 -2.61 2.62 16.18
CA ASN A 157 -1.65 2.70 15.08
C ASN A 157 -0.44 1.76 15.23
N ALA A 158 -0.53 0.82 16.18
CA ALA A 158 0.45 -0.25 16.33
C ALA A 158 -0.07 -1.55 15.69
N ASN A 159 0.83 -2.48 15.38
CA ASN A 159 0.47 -3.79 14.82
C ASN A 159 -0.36 -3.71 13.53
N LEU A 160 0.10 -2.90 12.59
CA LEU A 160 -0.61 -2.63 11.33
C LEU A 160 -0.68 -3.90 10.46
N PRO A 161 -1.87 -4.26 9.95
CA PRO A 161 -2.01 -5.31 8.95
C PRO A 161 -1.55 -4.76 7.59
N LEU A 162 -0.50 -5.36 7.03
CA LEU A 162 0.08 -4.96 5.76
C LEU A 162 0.13 -6.15 4.80
N VAL A 163 -0.18 -5.90 3.54
CA VAL A 163 0.05 -6.84 2.44
C VAL A 163 1.18 -6.29 1.57
N PHE A 164 2.23 -7.08 1.40
CA PHE A 164 3.39 -6.69 0.60
C PHE A 164 3.60 -7.72 -0.51
N ALA A 165 3.68 -7.26 -1.76
CA ALA A 165 3.72 -8.13 -2.93
C ALA A 165 4.67 -7.60 -4.01
N GLY A 166 5.09 -8.48 -4.93
CA GLY A 166 5.95 -8.15 -6.05
C GLY A 166 7.43 -8.04 -5.69
N GLY A 167 8.25 -7.50 -6.58
CA GLY A 167 9.68 -7.26 -6.35
C GLY A 167 10.54 -8.52 -6.32
N THR A 168 10.14 -9.60 -6.96
CA THR A 168 10.97 -10.82 -7.03
C THR A 168 12.28 -10.60 -7.77
N ASP A 169 12.30 -9.75 -8.79
CA ASP A 169 13.52 -9.37 -9.51
C ASP A 169 14.42 -8.44 -8.67
N LEU A 170 13.87 -7.86 -7.59
CA LEU A 170 14.57 -7.06 -6.58
C LEU A 170 15.05 -7.91 -5.39
N GLY A 171 14.89 -9.23 -5.47
CA GLY A 171 15.36 -10.19 -4.47
C GLY A 171 14.41 -10.39 -3.28
N LEU A 172 13.12 -10.04 -3.43
CA LEU A 172 12.11 -10.30 -2.42
C LEU A 172 11.52 -11.72 -2.56
N LYS A 173 11.14 -12.31 -1.43
CA LYS A 173 10.47 -13.62 -1.36
C LYS A 173 9.15 -13.48 -0.64
N HIS A 174 8.11 -14.09 -1.20
CA HIS A 174 6.74 -14.00 -0.69
C HIS A 174 6.18 -15.37 -0.31
N GLY A 175 4.96 -15.38 0.23
CA GLY A 175 4.25 -16.59 0.62
C GLY A 175 4.33 -16.90 2.12
N SER A 176 4.76 -15.93 2.94
CA SER A 176 4.79 -16.06 4.39
C SER A 176 3.90 -15.01 5.07
N HIS A 177 3.41 -15.34 6.26
CA HIS A 177 2.82 -14.41 7.21
C HIS A 177 3.81 -14.16 8.34
N ILE A 178 4.17 -12.91 8.56
CA ILE A 178 5.13 -12.50 9.58
C ILE A 178 4.38 -11.71 10.66
N ASP A 179 4.35 -12.26 11.87
CA ASP A 179 3.84 -11.58 13.06
C ASP A 179 5.02 -11.07 13.89
N PHE A 180 5.32 -9.79 13.76
CA PHE A 180 6.44 -9.17 14.46
C PHE A 180 6.25 -9.11 15.97
N ASN A 181 5.02 -9.12 16.46
CA ASN A 181 4.76 -9.09 17.90
C ASN A 181 5.12 -10.42 18.59
N LYS A 182 4.97 -11.55 17.88
CA LYS A 182 5.36 -12.87 18.45
C LYS A 182 6.84 -12.97 18.83
N ALA A 183 7.68 -12.15 18.23
CA ALA A 183 9.11 -12.09 18.55
C ALA A 183 9.42 -11.24 19.80
N ALA A 184 8.42 -10.53 20.35
CA ALA A 184 8.63 -9.72 21.54
C ALA A 184 8.76 -10.58 22.81
N LYS A 185 9.72 -10.25 23.67
CA LYS A 185 10.03 -11.03 24.89
C LYS A 185 8.83 -11.15 25.84
N ASP A 186 8.03 -10.10 25.93
CA ASP A 186 6.90 -9.99 26.87
C ASP A 186 5.53 -10.14 26.18
N PHE A 187 5.51 -10.72 24.97
CA PHE A 187 4.27 -10.91 24.23
C PHE A 187 3.40 -12.00 24.87
N ALA A 188 2.27 -11.60 25.45
CA ALA A 188 1.33 -12.49 26.10
C ALA A 188 0.32 -13.19 25.16
N GLY A 189 0.37 -12.88 23.85
CA GLY A 189 -0.56 -13.40 22.84
C GLY A 189 -1.77 -12.50 22.63
N TYR A 190 -2.57 -12.88 21.61
CA TYR A 190 -3.86 -12.24 21.32
C TYR A 190 -4.97 -12.93 22.09
N SER A 191 -5.80 -12.16 22.81
CA SER A 191 -6.94 -12.71 23.53
C SER A 191 -8.22 -11.95 23.18
N LEU A 192 -9.29 -12.72 22.96
CA LEU A 192 -10.65 -12.20 22.90
C LEU A 192 -11.38 -12.60 24.18
N GLY A 193 -12.36 -11.81 24.60
CA GLY A 193 -13.28 -12.16 25.67
C GLY A 193 -14.18 -13.34 25.30
N PRO A 194 -14.97 -13.88 26.26
CA PRO A 194 -15.81 -15.06 26.06
C PRO A 194 -16.86 -14.92 24.96
N ASP A 195 -17.28 -13.70 24.67
CA ASP A 195 -18.26 -13.30 23.66
C ASP A 195 -17.60 -12.84 22.35
N GLY A 196 -16.28 -13.03 22.18
CA GLY A 196 -15.52 -12.53 21.06
C GLY A 196 -15.21 -11.03 21.15
N ALA A 197 -15.61 -10.35 22.22
CA ALA A 197 -15.33 -8.94 22.42
C ALA A 197 -13.83 -8.70 22.63
N LEU A 198 -13.37 -7.53 22.20
CA LEU A 198 -11.98 -7.12 22.39
C LEU A 198 -11.70 -6.85 23.85
N THR A 199 -10.68 -7.52 24.40
CA THR A 199 -10.22 -7.28 25.76
C THR A 199 -9.39 -6.00 25.85
N SER A 200 -9.15 -5.50 27.08
CA SER A 200 -8.23 -4.37 27.29
C SER A 200 -6.82 -4.67 26.79
N ALA A 201 -6.38 -5.93 26.80
CA ALA A 201 -5.10 -6.34 26.23
C ALA A 201 -5.05 -6.14 24.72
N HIS A 202 -6.15 -6.39 24.00
CA HIS A 202 -6.24 -6.13 22.56
C HIS A 202 -6.14 -4.63 22.25
N TYR A 203 -6.84 -3.78 22.99
CA TYR A 203 -6.70 -2.32 22.86
C TYR A 203 -5.26 -1.85 23.09
N GLN A 204 -4.56 -2.43 24.06
CA GLN A 204 -3.15 -2.11 24.32
C GLN A 204 -2.26 -2.50 23.15
N LEU A 205 -2.48 -3.68 22.54
CA LEU A 205 -1.72 -4.12 21.36
C LEU A 205 -1.94 -3.20 20.14
N CYS A 206 -3.17 -2.72 19.96
CA CYS A 206 -3.47 -1.79 18.86
C CYS A 206 -2.81 -0.42 19.01
N SER A 207 -2.56 0.02 20.25
CA SER A 207 -1.99 1.34 20.56
C SER A 207 -0.53 1.30 20.99
N ARG A 208 -0.05 0.15 21.44
CA ARG A 208 1.32 -0.04 21.96
C ARG A 208 1.87 -1.36 21.44
N PRO A 209 2.79 -1.33 20.48
CA PRO A 209 3.39 -2.56 19.96
C PRO A 209 4.17 -3.27 21.07
N ALA A 210 4.02 -4.59 21.15
CA ALA A 210 4.83 -5.41 22.04
C ALA A 210 6.30 -5.46 21.58
N ASN A 211 6.52 -5.41 20.28
CA ASN A 211 7.86 -5.36 19.69
C ASN A 211 8.20 -3.93 19.25
N THR A 212 8.93 -3.21 20.09
CA THR A 212 9.37 -1.83 19.82
C THR A 212 10.48 -1.72 18.77
N ASP A 213 11.06 -2.84 18.34
CA ASP A 213 12.08 -2.86 17.28
C ASP A 213 11.49 -3.09 15.87
N ALA A 214 10.20 -3.34 15.77
CA ALA A 214 9.52 -3.60 14.51
C ALA A 214 8.88 -2.32 13.96
N HIS A 215 9.71 -1.37 13.56
CA HIS A 215 9.24 -0.13 12.95
C HIS A 215 8.76 -0.37 11.51
N MET A 216 7.66 0.25 11.09
CA MET A 216 7.22 0.24 9.69
C MET A 216 8.26 0.87 8.76
N SER A 217 8.99 1.86 9.23
CA SER A 217 10.10 2.51 8.52
C SER A 217 11.23 1.55 8.16
N ASN A 218 11.38 0.39 8.86
CA ASN A 218 12.32 -0.66 8.49
C ASN A 218 11.93 -1.32 7.15
N LEU A 219 10.62 -1.46 6.86
CA LEU A 219 10.12 -1.94 5.58
C LEU A 219 10.34 -0.89 4.49
N LEU A 220 10.07 0.38 4.78
CA LEU A 220 10.28 1.47 3.84
C LEU A 220 11.77 1.66 3.50
N LEU A 221 12.67 1.45 4.49
CA LEU A 221 14.12 1.43 4.26
C LEU A 221 14.51 0.29 3.32
N LEU A 222 13.99 -0.93 3.54
CA LEU A 222 14.20 -2.05 2.62
C LEU A 222 13.74 -1.70 1.20
N MET A 223 12.54 -1.14 1.05
CA MET A 223 12.00 -0.76 -0.26
C MET A 223 12.90 0.27 -0.95
N ALA A 224 13.37 1.31 -0.23
CA ALA A 224 14.28 2.31 -0.78
C ALA A 224 15.59 1.69 -1.27
N GLN A 225 16.23 0.83 -0.44
CA GLN A 225 17.47 0.17 -0.80
C GLN A 225 17.31 -0.80 -1.98
N ARG A 226 16.19 -1.53 -2.07
CA ARG A 226 15.89 -2.43 -3.20
C ARG A 226 15.65 -1.66 -4.50
N MET A 227 15.23 -0.41 -4.42
CA MET A 227 15.14 0.52 -5.57
C MET A 227 16.47 1.21 -5.89
N GLY A 228 17.57 0.84 -5.24
CA GLY A 228 18.89 1.40 -5.50
C GLY A 228 19.16 2.76 -4.83
N VAL A 229 18.37 3.13 -3.83
CA VAL A 229 18.66 4.33 -3.03
C VAL A 229 19.73 3.99 -2.00
N GLU A 230 20.87 4.65 -2.08
CA GLU A 230 21.98 4.51 -1.14
C GLU A 230 21.64 5.28 0.16
N THR A 231 21.06 4.60 1.12
CA THR A 231 20.72 5.16 2.44
C THR A 231 20.76 4.07 3.51
N ASP A 232 21.21 4.45 4.70
CA ASP A 232 21.25 3.58 5.88
C ASP A 232 20.06 3.81 6.80
N GLN A 233 19.24 4.85 6.51
CA GLN A 233 18.12 5.24 7.36
C GLN A 233 16.95 5.78 6.55
N PHE A 234 15.73 5.47 7.02
CA PHE A 234 14.48 6.05 6.55
C PHE A 234 13.61 6.38 7.78
N GLY A 235 13.34 7.67 8.02
CA GLY A 235 12.57 8.10 9.20
C GLY A 235 13.22 7.62 10.50
N ASP A 236 12.47 6.88 11.30
CA ASP A 236 12.88 6.29 12.58
C ASP A 236 13.35 4.83 12.45
N SER A 237 13.69 4.37 11.23
CA SER A 237 14.21 3.01 11.02
C SER A 237 15.47 2.75 11.85
N ASN A 238 15.57 1.56 12.42
CA ASN A 238 16.70 1.13 13.24
C ASN A 238 17.44 -0.08 12.65
N LYS A 239 16.89 -0.68 11.59
CA LYS A 239 17.47 -1.80 10.85
C LYS A 239 16.76 -1.99 9.52
N VAL A 240 17.32 -2.79 8.64
CA VAL A 240 16.62 -3.33 7.47
C VAL A 240 15.85 -4.57 7.90
N ILE A 241 14.58 -4.65 7.50
CA ILE A 241 13.75 -5.82 7.77
C ILE A 241 14.17 -6.99 6.86
N ALA A 242 14.14 -8.20 7.38
CA ALA A 242 14.37 -9.41 6.59
C ALA A 242 13.02 -10.04 6.23
N ILE A 243 12.69 -10.06 4.95
CA ILE A 243 11.48 -10.67 4.37
C ILE A 243 11.79 -11.37 3.05
#